data_0f2107f4c80c3e077b5f66e5b41a2d9e
#
_entry.id   0f2107f4c80c3e077b5f66e5b41a2d9e
#
_cell.length_a   1.000
_cell.length_b   1.000
_cell.length_c   1.000
_cell.angle_alpha   90.00
_cell.angle_beta   90.00
_cell.angle_gamma   90.00
#
_symmetry.space_group_name_H-M   'P 1'
#
loop_
_entity.id
_entity.type
_entity.pdbx_description
1 polymer ?
#
loop_
_entity_poly.entity_id
_entity_poly.type
_entity_poly.pdbx_seq_one_letter_code
_entity_poly.pdbx_strand_id
1 'polypeptide(L)'
;MNDKKNRYILHWIGQLSKIRPELGNFAICPYASKANYTIVDEKLSQIVPNNDFDVIIYVVEDNISAQFLYDAVDDYNRNYPDYKFIADHGKTKTYIKGIQTSNGKYNLVLCQLRNELTEARKKLAKTNYYDYWDKDYLEEVLEDDYKVVEIHIEPELE
;
A
#
# COMPACT_ATOMS: atom_id res chain seq x y z
N MET A 1 9.47 -3.72 -19.52
CA MET A 1 9.03 -4.69 -18.49
C MET A 1 8.38 -5.90 -19.15
N ASN A 2 8.46 -7.06 -18.53
CA ASN A 2 7.86 -8.29 -19.02
C ASN A 2 6.32 -8.17 -19.00
N ASP A 3 5.68 -8.44 -20.15
CA ASP A 3 4.22 -8.36 -20.29
C ASP A 3 3.47 -9.26 -19.30
N LYS A 4 4.05 -10.42 -18.98
CA LYS A 4 3.46 -11.38 -18.04
C LYS A 4 3.37 -10.79 -16.63
N LYS A 5 4.45 -10.16 -16.16
CA LYS A 5 4.47 -9.48 -14.85
C LYS A 5 3.45 -8.35 -14.84
N ASN A 6 3.44 -7.54 -15.88
CA ASN A 6 2.53 -6.40 -15.99
C ASN A 6 1.07 -6.86 -15.92
N ARG A 7 0.70 -7.89 -16.70
CA ARG A 7 -0.67 -8.42 -16.68
C ARG A 7 -1.06 -9.00 -15.32
N TYR A 8 -0.13 -9.68 -14.66
CA TYR A 8 -0.39 -10.24 -13.34
C TYR A 8 -0.69 -9.13 -12.32
N ILE A 9 0.12 -8.08 -12.32
CA ILE A 9 -0.03 -6.97 -11.38
C ILE A 9 -1.31 -6.19 -11.68
N LEU A 10 -1.64 -5.97 -12.96
CA LEU A 10 -2.90 -5.33 -13.35
C LEU A 10 -4.10 -6.14 -12.89
N HIS A 11 -4.04 -7.46 -13.01
CA HIS A 11 -5.11 -8.34 -12.50
C HIS A 11 -5.25 -8.20 -10.98
N TRP A 12 -4.14 -8.18 -10.25
CA TRP A 12 -4.14 -7.99 -8.81
C TRP A 12 -4.77 -6.66 -8.41
N ILE A 13 -4.41 -5.57 -9.08
CA ILE A 13 -5.02 -4.26 -8.84
C ILE A 13 -6.53 -4.31 -9.08
N GLY A 14 -6.96 -5.02 -10.14
CA GLY A 14 -8.37 -5.23 -10.42
C GLY A 14 -9.09 -5.96 -9.29
N GLN A 15 -8.44 -6.94 -8.66
CA GLN A 15 -9.01 -7.63 -7.50
C GLN A 15 -9.12 -6.70 -6.29
N LEU A 16 -8.14 -5.82 -6.08
CA LEU A 16 -8.18 -4.84 -5.00
C LEU A 16 -9.28 -3.80 -5.19
N SER A 17 -9.66 -3.52 -6.42
CA SER A 17 -10.69 -2.51 -6.74
C SER A 17 -12.10 -3.09 -6.84
N LYS A 18 -12.24 -4.40 -6.73
CA LYS A 18 -13.54 -5.08 -6.83
C LYS A 18 -14.39 -4.84 -5.57
N ILE A 19 -15.64 -4.41 -5.77
CA ILE A 19 -16.58 -4.23 -4.67
C ILE A 19 -17.00 -5.59 -4.11
N ARG A 20 -16.97 -5.72 -2.78
CA ARG A 20 -17.24 -6.99 -2.11
C ARG A 20 -18.32 -6.84 -1.04
N PRO A 21 -19.38 -7.66 -1.09
CA PRO A 21 -20.42 -7.63 -0.05
C PRO A 21 -19.88 -7.93 1.36
N GLU A 22 -18.88 -8.82 1.47
CA GLU A 22 -18.24 -9.19 2.74
C GLU A 22 -17.54 -8.00 3.41
N LEU A 23 -17.23 -6.97 2.66
CA LEU A 23 -16.58 -5.75 3.15
C LEU A 23 -17.56 -4.56 3.16
N GLY A 24 -18.86 -4.83 3.33
CA GLY A 24 -19.86 -3.77 3.37
C GLY A 24 -20.03 -3.03 2.06
N ASN A 25 -19.85 -3.73 0.93
CA ASN A 25 -19.89 -3.19 -0.43
C ASN A 25 -18.76 -2.19 -0.73
N PHE A 26 -17.63 -2.31 -0.03
CA PHE A 26 -16.40 -1.60 -0.36
C PHE A 26 -15.43 -2.51 -1.08
N ALA A 27 -14.56 -1.94 -1.90
CA ALA A 27 -13.38 -2.61 -2.40
C ALA A 27 -12.31 -2.68 -1.29
N ILE A 28 -11.34 -3.61 -1.41
CA ILE A 28 -10.19 -3.64 -0.51
C ILE A 28 -9.45 -2.30 -0.57
N CYS A 29 -9.26 -1.77 -1.79
CA CYS A 29 -8.69 -0.44 -2.00
C CYS A 29 -9.70 0.39 -2.81
N PRO A 30 -10.55 1.21 -2.16
CA PRO A 30 -11.60 1.96 -2.87
C PRO A 30 -11.07 2.93 -3.91
N TYR A 31 -9.82 3.35 -3.80
CA TYR A 31 -9.22 4.31 -4.73
C TYR A 31 -8.43 3.66 -5.86
N ALA A 32 -8.27 2.33 -5.86
CA ALA A 32 -7.46 1.63 -6.87
C ALA A 32 -7.98 1.84 -8.29
N SER A 33 -9.30 1.89 -8.48
CA SER A 33 -9.90 2.10 -9.79
C SER A 33 -9.77 3.53 -10.32
N LYS A 34 -9.48 4.48 -9.44
CA LYS A 34 -9.39 5.91 -9.76
C LYS A 34 -7.97 6.43 -9.80
N ALA A 35 -7.03 5.71 -9.21
CA ALA A 35 -5.64 6.14 -9.13
C ALA A 35 -4.97 6.10 -10.49
N ASN A 36 -4.17 7.12 -10.76
CA ASN A 36 -3.25 7.12 -11.88
C ASN A 36 -1.96 6.45 -11.41
N TYR A 37 -1.64 5.27 -11.94
CA TYR A 37 -0.49 4.50 -11.50
C TYR A 37 0.36 4.02 -12.67
N THR A 38 1.61 3.68 -12.36
CA THR A 38 2.54 3.07 -13.31
C THR A 38 3.26 1.89 -12.67
N ILE A 39 3.65 0.92 -13.47
CA ILE A 39 4.38 -0.27 -13.04
C ILE A 39 5.71 -0.26 -13.75
N VAL A 40 6.81 -0.29 -12.99
CA VAL A 40 8.16 -0.24 -13.55
C VAL A 40 9.04 -1.29 -12.89
N ASP A 41 9.97 -1.87 -13.66
CA ASP A 41 11.06 -2.68 -13.10
C ASP A 41 12.14 -1.75 -12.56
N GLU A 42 12.61 -2.02 -11.36
CA GLU A 42 13.69 -1.25 -10.77
C GLU A 42 14.46 -2.10 -9.76
N LYS A 43 15.73 -1.78 -9.56
CA LYS A 43 16.50 -2.37 -8.48
C LYS A 43 16.08 -1.75 -7.17
N LEU A 44 15.90 -2.57 -6.13
CA LEU A 44 15.48 -2.09 -4.82
C LEU A 44 16.39 -0.97 -4.30
N SER A 45 17.68 -1.05 -4.57
CA SER A 45 18.65 -0.05 -4.12
C SER A 45 18.64 1.25 -4.92
N GLN A 46 17.87 1.33 -6.02
CA GLN A 46 17.91 2.46 -6.96
C GLN A 46 16.57 3.17 -7.11
N ILE A 47 15.64 2.94 -6.21
CA ILE A 47 14.33 3.61 -6.26
C ILE A 47 14.50 5.09 -5.91
N VAL A 48 13.98 5.96 -6.79
CA VAL A 48 13.92 7.41 -6.56
C VAL A 48 12.45 7.82 -6.70
N PRO A 49 11.82 8.30 -5.62
CA PRO A 49 10.41 8.65 -5.67
C PRO A 49 10.16 9.90 -6.52
N ASN A 50 8.99 9.96 -7.13
CA ASN A 50 8.49 11.14 -7.81
C ASN A 50 6.96 11.17 -7.67
N ASN A 51 6.34 12.27 -8.06
CA ASN A 51 4.90 12.46 -7.95
C ASN A 51 4.20 12.61 -9.31
N ASP A 52 4.80 12.06 -10.37
CA ASP A 52 4.20 12.06 -11.71
C ASP A 52 2.93 11.20 -11.78
N PHE A 53 2.82 10.23 -10.88
CA PHE A 53 1.68 9.34 -10.76
C PHE A 53 1.18 9.31 -9.32
N ASP A 54 -0.08 8.97 -9.12
CA ASP A 54 -0.63 8.79 -7.77
C ASP A 54 0.06 7.65 -7.04
N VAL A 55 0.32 6.55 -7.75
CA VAL A 55 1.02 5.39 -7.20
C VAL A 55 2.03 4.88 -8.22
N ILE A 56 3.26 4.64 -7.76
CA ILE A 56 4.28 3.97 -8.56
C ILE A 56 4.47 2.58 -7.95
N ILE A 57 4.38 1.55 -8.78
CA ILE A 57 4.60 0.16 -8.36
C ILE A 57 5.93 -0.28 -8.95
N TYR A 58 6.93 -0.42 -8.08
CA TYR A 58 8.24 -0.92 -8.47
C TYR A 58 8.27 -2.44 -8.32
N VAL A 59 8.59 -3.14 -9.41
CA VAL A 59 8.84 -4.59 -9.38
C VAL A 59 10.33 -4.75 -9.17
N VAL A 60 10.71 -5.26 -8.01
CA VAL A 60 12.12 -5.38 -7.63
C VAL A 60 12.61 -6.82 -7.76
N GLU A 61 13.84 -7.09 -7.35
CA GLU A 61 14.48 -8.39 -7.55
C GLU A 61 13.71 -9.55 -6.90
N ASP A 62 13.74 -10.73 -7.56
CA ASP A 62 13.01 -11.91 -7.10
C ASP A 62 13.67 -12.58 -5.88
N ASN A 63 14.99 -12.48 -5.74
CA ASN A 63 15.78 -13.28 -4.79
C ASN A 63 16.11 -12.53 -3.51
N ILE A 64 15.18 -11.78 -2.98
CA ILE A 64 15.36 -11.07 -1.71
C ILE A 64 14.37 -11.62 -0.67
N SER A 65 14.82 -11.66 0.58
CA SER A 65 13.94 -12.10 1.68
C SER A 65 12.91 -11.01 2.02
N ALA A 66 11.83 -11.42 2.67
CA ALA A 66 10.84 -10.47 3.16
C ALA A 66 11.47 -9.47 4.13
N GLN A 67 12.32 -9.92 5.03
CA GLN A 67 12.99 -9.04 6.00
C GLN A 67 13.86 -7.99 5.30
N PHE A 68 14.63 -8.43 4.29
CA PHE A 68 15.47 -7.49 3.53
C PHE A 68 14.63 -6.43 2.83
N LEU A 69 13.51 -6.84 2.23
CA LEU A 69 12.59 -5.91 1.56
C LEU A 69 11.98 -4.92 2.56
N TYR A 70 11.52 -5.40 3.70
CA TYR A 70 10.90 -4.54 4.72
C TYR A 70 11.90 -3.55 5.30
N ASP A 71 13.14 -3.98 5.57
CA ASP A 71 14.19 -3.11 6.09
C ASP A 71 14.53 -2.00 5.08
N ALA A 72 14.64 -2.35 3.81
CA ALA A 72 14.90 -1.37 2.76
C ALA A 72 13.77 -0.36 2.64
N VAL A 73 12.52 -0.81 2.70
CA VAL A 73 11.35 0.07 2.63
C VAL A 73 11.29 1.00 3.86
N ASP A 74 11.63 0.50 5.04
CA ASP A 74 11.72 1.34 6.24
C ASP A 74 12.75 2.46 6.06
N ASP A 75 13.89 2.15 5.44
CA ASP A 75 14.91 3.15 5.14
C ASP A 75 14.41 4.20 4.15
N TYR A 76 13.71 3.78 3.11
CA TYR A 76 13.09 4.70 2.17
C TYR A 76 12.08 5.62 2.85
N ASN A 77 11.26 5.07 3.73
CA ASN A 77 10.28 5.87 4.48
C ASN A 77 10.95 6.92 5.38
N ARG A 78 12.11 6.59 5.97
CA ARG A 78 12.87 7.55 6.79
C ARG A 78 13.54 8.62 5.95
N ASN A 79 14.09 8.22 4.80
CA ASN A 79 14.88 9.13 3.95
C ASN A 79 14.01 10.05 3.08
N TYR A 80 12.77 9.65 2.81
CA TYR A 80 11.84 10.40 1.97
C TYR A 80 10.51 10.59 2.71
N PRO A 81 10.46 11.48 3.71
CA PRO A 81 9.29 11.60 4.59
C PRO A 81 8.01 12.08 3.90
N ASP A 82 8.12 12.71 2.73
CA ASP A 82 6.95 13.16 1.95
C ASP A 82 6.25 12.01 1.23
N TYR A 83 6.89 10.85 1.18
CA TYR A 83 6.37 9.68 0.49
C TYR A 83 6.10 8.54 1.46
N LYS A 84 5.14 7.69 1.13
CA LYS A 84 4.91 6.43 1.81
C LYS A 84 5.31 5.29 0.87
N PHE A 85 6.25 4.48 1.32
CA PHE A 85 6.67 3.26 0.63
C PHE A 85 6.05 2.08 1.35
N ILE A 86 5.45 1.18 0.59
CA ILE A 86 4.79 -0.02 1.13
C ILE A 86 5.41 -1.23 0.44
N ALA A 87 5.86 -2.20 1.25
CA ALA A 87 6.42 -3.45 0.73
C ALA A 87 5.33 -4.49 0.55
N ASP A 88 5.39 -5.22 -0.55
CA ASP A 88 4.56 -6.40 -0.79
C ASP A 88 5.45 -7.52 -1.31
N HIS A 89 5.90 -8.39 -0.40
CA HIS A 89 6.79 -9.49 -0.75
C HIS A 89 6.02 -10.64 -1.38
N GLY A 90 6.56 -11.21 -2.46
CA GLY A 90 5.88 -12.23 -3.24
C GLY A 90 5.54 -13.52 -2.51
N LYS A 91 6.21 -13.80 -1.38
CA LYS A 91 5.95 -15.00 -0.58
C LYS A 91 5.18 -14.73 0.71
N THR A 92 4.95 -13.47 1.03
CA THR A 92 4.19 -13.08 2.22
C THR A 92 2.74 -12.86 1.81
N LYS A 93 1.82 -13.62 2.43
CA LYS A 93 0.41 -13.51 2.11
C LYS A 93 -0.35 -12.83 3.24
N THR A 94 -1.16 -11.84 2.89
CA THR A 94 -2.02 -11.12 3.83
C THR A 94 -3.46 -11.22 3.38
N TYR A 95 -4.39 -11.15 4.34
CA TYR A 95 -5.81 -11.37 4.08
C TYR A 95 -6.68 -10.41 4.88
N ILE A 96 -7.82 -10.03 4.31
CA ILE A 96 -8.93 -9.36 5.01
C ILE A 96 -10.16 -10.22 4.79
N LYS A 97 -10.76 -10.72 5.87
CA LYS A 97 -11.95 -11.58 5.80
C LYS A 97 -11.79 -12.74 4.82
N GLY A 98 -10.61 -13.37 4.82
CA GLY A 98 -10.28 -14.49 3.95
C GLY A 98 -9.94 -14.11 2.52
N ILE A 99 -9.95 -12.82 2.18
CA ILE A 99 -9.62 -12.32 0.84
C ILE A 99 -8.14 -11.93 0.83
N GLN A 100 -7.36 -12.50 -0.08
CA GLN A 100 -5.94 -12.19 -0.18
C GLN A 100 -5.74 -10.75 -0.67
N THR A 101 -4.98 -9.96 0.09
CA THR A 101 -4.68 -8.56 -0.24
C THR A 101 -3.31 -8.38 -0.90
N SER A 102 -2.36 -9.28 -0.63
CA SER A 102 -1.03 -9.27 -1.24
C SER A 102 -1.06 -9.88 -2.64
N ASN A 103 -0.07 -9.53 -3.49
CA ASN A 103 -0.04 -10.08 -4.84
C ASN A 103 0.35 -11.56 -4.87
N GLY A 104 1.14 -12.03 -3.91
CA GLY A 104 1.47 -13.45 -3.72
C GLY A 104 2.46 -14.02 -4.74
N LYS A 105 3.13 -13.20 -5.54
CA LYS A 105 4.03 -13.69 -6.58
C LYS A 105 5.30 -12.86 -6.74
N TYR A 106 5.20 -11.55 -6.86
CA TYR A 106 6.32 -10.67 -7.14
C TYR A 106 6.64 -9.80 -5.93
N ASN A 107 7.90 -9.40 -5.82
CA ASN A 107 8.33 -8.46 -4.80
C ASN A 107 8.07 -7.05 -5.30
N LEU A 108 7.22 -6.33 -4.59
CA LEU A 108 6.78 -5.00 -5.00
C LEU A 108 7.10 -3.98 -3.92
N VAL A 109 7.40 -2.76 -4.38
CA VAL A 109 7.42 -1.57 -3.53
C VAL A 109 6.45 -0.58 -4.13
N LEU A 110 5.43 -0.20 -3.38
CA LEU A 110 4.47 0.81 -3.79
C LEU A 110 4.90 2.15 -3.20
N CYS A 111 4.87 3.19 -4.01
CA CYS A 111 5.27 4.54 -3.59
C CYS A 111 4.17 5.52 -3.93
N GLN A 112 3.79 6.35 -2.95
CA GLN A 112 2.77 7.38 -3.14
C GLN A 112 3.04 8.54 -2.18
N LEU A 113 2.44 9.69 -2.45
CA LEU A 113 2.56 10.84 -1.55
C LEU A 113 1.87 10.51 -0.21
N ARG A 114 2.60 10.68 0.88
CA ARG A 114 2.09 10.37 2.22
C ARG A 114 0.84 11.17 2.57
N ASN A 115 0.84 12.44 2.21
CA ASN A 115 -0.30 13.33 2.47
C ASN A 115 -1.58 12.84 1.80
N GLU A 116 -1.50 12.44 0.54
CA GLU A 116 -2.65 11.93 -0.20
C GLU A 116 -3.17 10.64 0.41
N LEU A 117 -2.28 9.73 0.80
CA LEU A 117 -2.67 8.49 1.45
C LEU A 117 -3.34 8.75 2.80
N THR A 118 -2.77 9.62 3.61
CA THR A 118 -3.32 9.99 4.91
C THR A 118 -4.71 10.59 4.77
N GLU A 119 -4.90 11.51 3.81
CA GLU A 119 -6.21 12.12 3.57
C GLU A 119 -7.24 11.10 3.08
N ALA A 120 -6.83 10.18 2.20
CA ALA A 120 -7.71 9.12 1.73
C ALA A 120 -8.16 8.22 2.88
N ARG A 121 -7.23 7.84 3.77
CA ARG A 121 -7.54 7.01 4.94
C ARG A 121 -8.45 7.73 5.95
N LYS A 122 -8.25 9.03 6.13
CA LYS A 122 -9.15 9.83 6.97
C LYS A 122 -10.57 9.85 6.43
N LYS A 123 -10.73 9.98 5.12
CA LYS A 123 -12.05 9.93 4.48
C LYS A 123 -12.71 8.57 4.68
N LEU A 124 -11.95 7.48 4.51
CA LEU A 124 -12.46 6.13 4.71
C LEU A 124 -12.83 5.87 6.18
N ALA A 125 -12.06 6.42 7.12
CA ALA A 125 -12.34 6.28 8.55
C ALA A 125 -13.65 6.93 8.97
N LYS A 126 -14.16 7.91 8.21
CA LYS A 126 -15.48 8.54 8.45
C LYS A 126 -16.64 7.69 7.96
N THR A 127 -16.35 6.62 7.22
CA THR A 127 -17.34 5.64 6.76
C THR A 127 -17.21 4.38 7.61
N ASN A 128 -17.99 3.36 7.31
CA ASN A 128 -17.87 2.06 7.97
C ASN A 128 -16.91 1.11 7.22
N TYR A 129 -16.03 1.64 6.37
CA TYR A 129 -15.09 0.85 5.57
C TYR A 129 -14.22 -0.06 6.44
N TYR A 130 -13.60 0.51 7.50
CA TYR A 130 -12.68 -0.24 8.36
C TYR A 130 -13.39 -1.18 9.35
N ASP A 131 -14.70 -1.09 9.49
CA ASP A 131 -15.46 -1.97 10.39
C ASP A 131 -15.37 -3.44 9.99
N TYR A 132 -15.07 -3.71 8.72
CA TYR A 132 -14.99 -5.06 8.15
C TYR A 132 -13.57 -5.62 8.12
N TRP A 133 -12.58 -4.83 8.57
CA TRP A 133 -11.20 -5.27 8.61
C TRP A 133 -10.90 -6.04 9.88
N ASP A 134 -10.00 -7.02 9.78
CA ASP A 134 -9.46 -7.72 10.94
C ASP A 134 -8.65 -6.71 11.78
N LYS A 135 -8.89 -6.70 13.08
CA LYS A 135 -8.37 -5.69 13.97
C LYS A 135 -6.84 -5.57 13.95
N ASP A 136 -6.16 -6.72 14.02
CA ASP A 136 -4.69 -6.73 14.03
C ASP A 136 -4.11 -6.21 12.74
N TYR A 137 -4.71 -6.56 11.60
CA TYR A 137 -4.30 -6.07 10.30
C TYR A 137 -4.52 -4.56 10.17
N LEU A 138 -5.64 -4.08 10.67
CA LEU A 138 -5.95 -2.65 10.66
C LEU A 138 -4.94 -1.86 11.46
N GLU A 139 -4.58 -2.32 12.67
CA GLU A 139 -3.58 -1.67 13.51
C GLU A 139 -2.23 -1.60 12.80
N GLU A 140 -1.81 -2.69 12.17
CA GLU A 140 -0.55 -2.75 11.43
C GLU A 140 -0.53 -1.75 10.27
N VAL A 141 -1.59 -1.71 9.47
CA VAL A 141 -1.67 -0.85 8.28
C VAL A 141 -1.71 0.63 8.66
N LEU A 142 -2.40 0.99 9.73
CA LEU A 142 -2.61 2.39 10.11
C LEU A 142 -1.62 2.90 11.16
N GLU A 143 -0.67 2.09 11.59
CA GLU A 143 0.26 2.47 12.66
C GLU A 143 0.98 3.79 12.39
N ASP A 144 1.58 3.92 11.22
CA ASP A 144 2.30 5.15 10.85
C ASP A 144 1.37 6.35 10.72
N ASP A 145 0.17 6.14 10.22
CA ASP A 145 -0.81 7.21 10.06
C ASP A 145 -1.31 7.71 11.41
N TYR A 146 -1.52 6.82 12.38
CA TYR A 146 -1.89 7.22 13.73
C TYR A 146 -0.81 8.05 14.39
N LYS A 147 0.45 7.70 14.21
CA LYS A 147 1.58 8.49 14.73
C LYS A 147 1.59 9.90 14.16
N VAL A 148 1.37 10.03 12.86
CA VAL A 148 1.31 11.33 12.18
C VAL A 148 0.12 12.14 12.71
N VAL A 149 -1.04 11.51 12.85
CA VAL A 149 -2.24 12.16 13.38
C VAL A 149 -2.03 12.63 14.80
N GLU A 150 -1.41 11.82 15.67
CA GLU A 150 -1.10 12.20 17.05
C GLU A 150 -0.24 13.45 17.10
N ILE A 151 0.79 13.54 16.26
CA ILE A 151 1.67 14.70 16.22
C ILE A 151 0.90 15.98 15.86
N HIS A 152 -0.09 15.88 14.99
CA HIS A 152 -0.87 17.03 14.53
C HIS A 152 -2.06 17.36 15.45
N ILE A 153 -2.59 16.40 16.17
CA ILE A 153 -3.81 16.54 16.96
C ILE A 153 -3.55 16.83 18.43
N GLU A 154 -2.41 16.37 18.99
CA GLU A 154 -2.09 16.60 20.41
C GLU A 154 -2.33 18.03 20.89
N PRO A 155 -1.87 19.07 20.16
CA PRO A 155 -2.14 20.45 20.60
C PRO A 155 -3.61 20.83 20.62
N GLU A 156 -4.44 20.16 19.83
CA GLU A 156 -5.86 20.42 19.72
C GLU A 156 -6.68 19.73 20.82
N LEU A 157 -6.15 18.63 21.36
CA LEU A 157 -6.82 17.88 22.42
C LEU A 157 -6.65 18.51 23.81
N GLU A 158 -5.69 19.40 23.94
CA GLU A 158 -5.43 20.13 25.16
C GLU A 158 -6.26 21.40 25.24
#